data_63dbc0cd3b104e4e5d11ef116bae71da
#
_entry.id   63dbc0cd3b104e4e5d11ef116bae71da
#
_cell.length_a   1.000
_cell.length_b   1.000
_cell.length_c   1.000
_cell.angle_alpha   90.00
_cell.angle_beta   90.00
_cell.angle_gamma   90.00
#
_symmetry.space_group_name_H-M   'P 1'
#
loop_
_entity.id
_entity.type
_entity.pdbx_description
1 polymer ?
#
loop_
_entity_poly.entity_id
_entity_poly.type
_entity_poly.pdbx_seq_one_letter_code
_entity_poly.pdbx_strand_id
1 'polypeptide(L)'
;MRGLGLKELFKNVLFVITRQIGSGLLQVITLILIARTYGPDGNGVYMIALLLPTTLVTLLSFGAAPANVYYLSGGRVNTLVAWRSILKIFVGGSVIGVVLGAMVIIFFSGKWFPEIPSLLLWISLPIFPVSLLLSFVFSFFQGLQQFDKFNYVLLLHPLLVLLTVVLVILSNLYEVKWLIVAYLVSSIITLLFAFYKLKPFLNNGNPFGFTDYDRTILSYGCKVHLSNILSFVNYKADIFLVNFYIGPVGVGIYLVAVQLSERLWLLSHAVGTVLLPRISQLYNDEDKRKAITPLVTRWVLMITFLSAVFLSIIAYPIISIVFGEVFVSAYYPFLFLLPGIVAGSASRVIANDIAARGRPELNFYSSCLVVFINVLGNFLLIPKYGISGAAIATTIAYIINFLLRLFTHHYLTKVPVLNNILINKNDIKLLKSWVLNKL
;
A
#
# COMPACT_ATOMS: atom_id res chain seq x y z
N MET A 1 26.69 -17.90 5.34
CA MET A 1 25.34 -17.78 4.82
C MET A 1 24.96 -18.96 3.91
N ARG A 2 25.07 -20.17 4.40
CA ARG A 2 24.63 -21.40 3.72
C ARG A 2 23.62 -22.06 4.64
N GLY A 3 22.30 -21.95 4.35
CA GLY A 3 21.35 -22.76 5.08
C GLY A 3 19.90 -22.29 5.20
N LEU A 4 19.49 -21.18 4.64
CA LEU A 4 18.05 -21.00 4.40
C LEU A 4 17.72 -21.76 3.13
N GLY A 5 17.31 -23.03 3.32
CA GLY A 5 16.97 -23.90 2.20
C GLY A 5 15.86 -23.26 1.38
N LEU A 6 15.90 -23.43 0.06
CA LEU A 6 14.85 -23.00 -0.87
C LEU A 6 13.43 -23.34 -0.36
N LYS A 7 13.28 -24.41 0.42
CA LYS A 7 12.05 -24.81 1.12
C LYS A 7 11.56 -23.78 2.13
N GLU A 8 12.45 -23.22 2.92
CA GLU A 8 12.12 -22.24 3.98
C GLU A 8 11.78 -20.87 3.38
N LEU A 9 12.52 -20.46 2.36
CA LEU A 9 12.21 -19.26 1.58
C LEU A 9 10.83 -19.39 0.89
N PHE A 10 10.54 -20.54 0.28
CA PHE A 10 9.25 -20.80 -0.35
C PHE A 10 8.11 -20.83 0.66
N LYS A 11 8.31 -21.45 1.84
CA LYS A 11 7.34 -21.45 2.94
C LYS A 11 7.04 -20.02 3.42
N ASN A 12 8.06 -19.19 3.60
CA ASN A 12 7.89 -17.80 4.02
C ASN A 12 7.16 -16.95 2.96
N VAL A 13 7.48 -17.13 1.68
CA VAL A 13 6.78 -16.45 0.58
C VAL A 13 5.31 -16.88 0.52
N LEU A 14 5.04 -18.17 0.61
CA LEU A 14 3.66 -18.69 0.62
C LEU A 14 2.87 -18.14 1.81
N PHE A 15 3.48 -18.08 2.99
CA PHE A 15 2.86 -17.52 4.19
C PHE A 15 2.55 -16.02 4.04
N VAL A 16 3.45 -15.25 3.42
CA VAL A 16 3.20 -13.82 3.11
C VAL A 16 2.04 -13.65 2.12
N ILE A 17 1.99 -14.48 1.08
CA ILE A 17 0.90 -14.44 0.09
C ILE A 17 -0.44 -14.79 0.75
N THR A 18 -0.49 -15.89 1.51
CA THR A 18 -1.72 -16.32 2.21
C THR A 18 -2.22 -15.22 3.16
N ARG A 19 -1.30 -14.59 3.89
CA ARG A 19 -1.63 -13.45 4.75
C ARG A 19 -2.17 -12.26 3.96
N GLN A 20 -1.55 -11.91 2.83
CA GLN A 20 -2.01 -10.77 2.00
C GLN A 20 -3.42 -11.01 1.46
N ILE A 21 -3.70 -12.24 1.01
CA ILE A 21 -5.04 -12.64 0.55
C ILE A 21 -6.02 -12.57 1.73
N GLY A 22 -5.68 -13.16 2.88
CA GLY A 22 -6.54 -13.17 4.08
C GLY A 22 -6.84 -11.75 4.58
N SER A 23 -5.82 -10.91 4.74
CA SER A 23 -5.99 -9.50 5.12
C SER A 23 -6.83 -8.74 4.10
N GLY A 24 -6.59 -8.98 2.80
CA GLY A 24 -7.37 -8.36 1.72
C GLY A 24 -8.84 -8.74 1.74
N LEU A 25 -9.15 -10.01 1.99
CA LEU A 25 -10.54 -10.49 2.12
C LEU A 25 -11.25 -9.85 3.33
N LEU A 26 -10.59 -9.81 4.50
CA LEU A 26 -11.13 -9.15 5.69
C LEU A 26 -11.46 -7.68 5.43
N GLN A 27 -10.57 -6.95 4.74
CA GLN A 27 -10.79 -5.55 4.38
C GLN A 27 -11.97 -5.38 3.41
N VAL A 28 -12.10 -6.27 2.40
CA VAL A 28 -13.24 -6.23 1.47
C VAL A 28 -14.55 -6.52 2.18
N ILE A 29 -14.59 -7.53 3.06
CA ILE A 29 -15.79 -7.83 3.87
C ILE A 29 -16.16 -6.63 4.73
N THR A 30 -15.19 -6.01 5.40
CA THR A 30 -15.42 -4.80 6.21
C THR A 30 -15.99 -3.66 5.35
N LEU A 31 -15.41 -3.43 4.16
CA LEU A 31 -15.91 -2.41 3.23
C LEU A 31 -17.35 -2.69 2.80
N ILE A 32 -17.68 -3.94 2.48
CA ILE A 32 -19.05 -4.35 2.09
C ILE A 32 -20.03 -4.08 3.23
N LEU A 33 -19.68 -4.46 4.46
CA LEU A 33 -20.55 -4.24 5.63
C LEU A 33 -20.79 -2.75 5.87
N ILE A 34 -19.74 -1.93 5.82
CA ILE A 34 -19.86 -0.48 5.99
C ILE A 34 -20.69 0.12 4.85
N ALA A 35 -20.38 -0.22 3.60
CA ALA A 35 -21.08 0.31 2.43
C ALA A 35 -22.59 -0.04 2.46
N ARG A 36 -22.93 -1.28 2.81
CA ARG A 36 -24.33 -1.70 2.90
C ARG A 36 -25.11 -1.09 4.05
N THR A 37 -24.45 -0.89 5.18
CA THR A 37 -25.12 -0.39 6.39
C THR A 37 -25.21 1.13 6.41
N TYR A 38 -24.17 1.82 5.98
CA TYR A 38 -24.07 3.29 6.09
C TYR A 38 -24.21 4.00 4.75
N GLY A 39 -24.31 3.26 3.65
CA GLY A 39 -24.43 3.83 2.30
C GLY A 39 -23.16 4.52 1.81
N PRO A 40 -23.24 5.17 0.62
CA PRO A 40 -22.09 5.88 0.05
C PRO A 40 -21.61 7.03 0.90
N ASP A 41 -22.52 7.80 1.49
CA ASP A 41 -22.19 8.93 2.36
C ASP A 41 -21.41 8.49 3.60
N GLY A 42 -21.97 7.56 4.38
CA GLY A 42 -21.30 7.07 5.60
C GLY A 42 -19.98 6.37 5.31
N ASN A 43 -19.87 5.62 4.20
CA ASN A 43 -18.61 5.02 3.75
C ASN A 43 -17.58 6.11 3.38
N GLY A 44 -18.00 7.14 2.67
CA GLY A 44 -17.16 8.28 2.30
C GLY A 44 -16.67 9.06 3.52
N VAL A 45 -17.58 9.46 4.39
CA VAL A 45 -17.27 10.18 5.65
C VAL A 45 -16.27 9.41 6.50
N TYR A 46 -16.47 8.10 6.68
CA TYR A 46 -15.55 7.22 7.42
C TYR A 46 -14.16 7.23 6.81
N MET A 47 -14.06 7.04 5.50
CA MET A 47 -12.77 6.96 4.81
C MET A 47 -12.02 8.29 4.78
N ILE A 48 -12.74 9.41 4.64
CA ILE A 48 -12.15 10.76 4.68
C ILE A 48 -11.68 11.09 6.10
N ALA A 49 -12.46 10.74 7.13
CA ALA A 49 -12.04 10.95 8.51
C ALA A 49 -10.73 10.19 8.84
N LEU A 50 -10.52 9.02 8.25
CA LEU A 50 -9.27 8.26 8.38
C LEU A 50 -8.12 8.81 7.50
N LEU A 51 -8.41 9.64 6.50
CA LEU A 51 -7.39 10.20 5.61
C LEU A 51 -6.45 11.15 6.38
N LEU A 52 -6.97 11.96 7.31
CA LEU A 52 -6.17 12.87 8.14
C LEU A 52 -5.10 12.13 8.96
N PRO A 53 -5.43 11.16 9.85
CA PRO A 53 -4.43 10.46 10.64
C PRO A 53 -3.45 9.65 9.76
N THR A 54 -3.90 9.03 8.67
CA THR A 54 -3.00 8.28 7.76
C THR A 54 -2.03 9.19 7.02
N THR A 55 -2.46 10.40 6.66
CA THR A 55 -1.60 11.44 6.08
C THR A 55 -0.53 11.87 7.08
N LEU A 56 -0.92 12.15 8.32
CA LEU A 56 0.03 12.52 9.38
C LEU A 56 1.05 11.41 9.66
N VAL A 57 0.63 10.14 9.70
CA VAL A 57 1.57 9.00 9.83
C VAL A 57 2.59 9.02 8.70
N THR A 58 2.12 9.19 7.47
CA THR A 58 3.03 9.21 6.31
C THR A 58 4.01 10.36 6.39
N LEU A 59 3.54 11.58 6.69
CA LEU A 59 4.38 12.77 6.72
C LEU A 59 5.38 12.77 7.90
N LEU A 60 5.00 12.21 9.05
CA LEU A 60 5.77 12.31 10.30
C LEU A 60 6.43 11.00 10.74
N SER A 61 6.43 9.97 9.88
CA SER A 61 7.23 8.76 10.10
C SER A 61 8.73 8.98 9.87
N PHE A 62 9.11 10.06 9.18
CA PHE A 62 10.49 10.43 8.83
C PHE A 62 11.31 9.28 8.23
N GLY A 63 10.64 8.27 7.67
CA GLY A 63 11.30 7.07 7.16
C GLY A 63 12.01 6.24 8.22
N ALA A 64 11.71 6.47 9.50
CA ALA A 64 12.38 5.78 10.61
C ALA A 64 12.10 4.26 10.61
N ALA A 65 10.90 3.82 10.21
CA ALA A 65 10.57 2.41 10.14
C ALA A 65 11.47 1.61 9.15
N PRO A 66 11.60 1.97 7.87
CA PRO A 66 12.51 1.28 6.95
C PRO A 66 14.00 1.43 7.35
N ALA A 67 14.40 2.56 7.93
CA ALA A 67 15.74 2.73 8.46
C ALA A 67 16.01 1.74 9.61
N ASN A 68 15.08 1.61 10.56
CA ASN A 68 15.18 0.67 11.67
C ASN A 68 15.29 -0.78 11.18
N VAL A 69 14.49 -1.18 10.16
CA VAL A 69 14.61 -2.50 9.53
C VAL A 69 16.01 -2.72 8.98
N TYR A 70 16.57 -1.75 8.27
CA TYR A 70 17.91 -1.86 7.67
C TYR A 70 19.01 -2.06 8.71
N TYR A 71 19.02 -1.27 9.79
CA TYR A 71 20.07 -1.35 10.80
C TYR A 71 19.93 -2.57 11.71
N LEU A 72 18.71 -2.95 12.10
CA LEU A 72 18.46 -4.13 12.91
C LEU A 72 18.75 -5.43 12.16
N SER A 73 18.30 -5.56 10.91
CA SER A 73 18.53 -6.77 10.12
C SER A 73 20.01 -7.02 9.82
N GLY A 74 20.82 -5.96 9.76
CA GLY A 74 22.27 -6.03 9.61
C GLY A 74 23.02 -6.28 10.90
N GLY A 75 22.34 -6.40 12.05
CA GLY A 75 22.98 -6.53 13.37
C GLY A 75 23.83 -5.32 13.78
N ARG A 76 23.58 -4.16 13.15
CA ARG A 76 24.39 -2.93 13.29
C ARG A 76 24.03 -2.11 14.51
N VAL A 77 22.88 -2.39 15.12
CA VAL A 77 22.36 -1.68 16.29
C VAL A 77 21.73 -2.67 17.26
N ASN A 78 21.88 -2.40 18.55
CA ASN A 78 21.21 -3.14 19.61
C ASN A 78 19.72 -2.78 19.66
N THR A 79 18.87 -3.77 19.91
CA THR A 79 17.39 -3.62 19.94
C THR A 79 16.96 -2.57 20.96
N LEU A 80 17.58 -2.51 22.14
CA LEU A 80 17.24 -1.54 23.19
C LEU A 80 17.62 -0.10 22.78
N VAL A 81 18.79 0.07 22.16
CA VAL A 81 19.23 1.38 21.64
C VAL A 81 18.27 1.84 20.53
N ALA A 82 17.96 0.96 19.58
CA ALA A 82 17.01 1.23 18.53
C ALA A 82 15.63 1.61 19.08
N TRP A 83 15.15 0.91 20.12
CA TRP A 83 13.87 1.19 20.75
C TRP A 83 13.84 2.58 21.41
N ARG A 84 14.88 2.95 22.15
CA ARG A 84 14.96 4.28 22.77
C ARG A 84 14.96 5.40 21.74
N SER A 85 15.67 5.24 20.63
CA SER A 85 15.73 6.22 19.55
C SER A 85 14.37 6.33 18.83
N ILE A 86 13.74 5.21 18.54
CA ILE A 86 12.41 5.18 17.93
C ILE A 86 11.37 5.84 18.85
N LEU A 87 11.43 5.63 20.16
CA LEU A 87 10.53 6.30 21.10
C LEU A 87 10.71 7.82 21.12
N LYS A 88 11.95 8.33 21.03
CA LYS A 88 12.18 9.80 20.91
C LYS A 88 11.54 10.35 19.63
N ILE A 89 11.78 9.67 18.49
CA ILE A 89 11.17 10.07 17.20
C ILE A 89 9.66 9.99 17.27
N PHE A 90 9.11 8.94 17.90
CA PHE A 90 7.68 8.78 18.13
C PHE A 90 7.09 9.93 18.95
N VAL A 91 7.68 10.25 20.09
CA VAL A 91 7.17 11.33 20.96
C VAL A 91 7.23 12.67 20.22
N GLY A 92 8.38 13.02 19.64
CA GLY A 92 8.52 14.26 18.86
C GLY A 92 7.55 14.33 17.67
N GLY A 93 7.47 13.26 16.87
CA GLY A 93 6.57 13.18 15.75
C GLY A 93 5.09 13.22 16.18
N SER A 94 4.74 12.57 17.29
CA SER A 94 3.37 12.57 17.82
C SER A 94 2.94 13.97 18.30
N VAL A 95 3.78 14.67 19.02
CA VAL A 95 3.49 16.04 19.46
C VAL A 95 3.30 16.96 18.26
N ILE A 96 4.25 16.95 17.32
CA ILE A 96 4.17 17.74 16.09
C ILE A 96 2.89 17.41 15.31
N GLY A 97 2.60 16.10 15.13
CA GLY A 97 1.46 15.68 14.32
C GLY A 97 0.11 15.95 14.98
N VAL A 98 -0.02 15.83 16.29
CA VAL A 98 -1.25 16.21 17.00
C VAL A 98 -1.47 17.72 16.90
N VAL A 99 -0.43 18.52 17.06
CA VAL A 99 -0.53 19.98 16.89
C VAL A 99 -0.90 20.35 15.46
N LEU A 100 -0.23 19.78 14.45
CA LEU A 100 -0.56 20.03 13.04
C LEU A 100 -1.97 19.54 12.70
N GLY A 101 -2.37 18.35 13.17
CA GLY A 101 -3.72 17.82 12.97
C GLY A 101 -4.79 18.73 13.61
N ALA A 102 -4.56 19.19 14.84
CA ALA A 102 -5.43 20.14 15.50
C ALA A 102 -5.53 21.47 14.73
N MET A 103 -4.40 22.00 14.24
CA MET A 103 -4.40 23.22 13.40
C MET A 103 -5.20 23.00 12.10
N VAL A 104 -5.04 21.85 11.44
CA VAL A 104 -5.83 21.51 10.24
C VAL A 104 -7.33 21.46 10.58
N ILE A 105 -7.71 20.85 11.70
CA ILE A 105 -9.12 20.73 12.10
C ILE A 105 -9.69 22.12 12.42
N ILE A 106 -8.97 22.95 13.15
CA ILE A 106 -9.46 24.27 13.59
C ILE A 106 -9.56 25.24 12.41
N PHE A 107 -8.53 25.33 11.57
CA PHE A 107 -8.43 26.41 10.58
C PHE A 107 -8.81 25.98 9.15
N PHE A 108 -8.71 24.70 8.83
CA PHE A 108 -8.83 24.20 7.46
C PHE A 108 -9.89 23.11 7.26
N SER A 109 -10.58 22.64 8.31
CA SER A 109 -11.56 21.54 8.17
C SER A 109 -12.65 21.86 7.15
N GLY A 110 -13.25 23.06 7.22
CA GLY A 110 -14.32 23.46 6.28
C GLY A 110 -13.85 23.59 4.83
N LYS A 111 -12.55 23.84 4.58
CA LYS A 111 -12.00 23.98 3.22
C LYS A 111 -11.46 22.65 2.66
N TRP A 112 -10.77 21.86 3.49
CA TRP A 112 -10.08 20.65 3.05
C TRP A 112 -10.91 19.38 3.24
N PHE A 113 -11.87 19.44 4.16
CA PHE A 113 -12.79 18.34 4.47
C PHE A 113 -14.25 18.84 4.41
N PRO A 114 -14.70 19.36 3.24
CA PRO A 114 -16.07 19.82 3.11
C PRO A 114 -17.05 18.70 3.49
N GLU A 115 -18.17 19.07 4.11
CA GLU A 115 -19.24 18.17 4.54
C GLU A 115 -18.86 17.16 5.64
N ILE A 116 -17.61 17.20 6.15
CA ILE A 116 -17.19 16.32 7.25
C ILE A 116 -17.34 17.07 8.58
N PRO A 117 -18.17 16.58 9.52
CA PRO A 117 -18.26 17.17 10.85
C PRO A 117 -16.89 17.18 11.55
N SER A 118 -16.46 18.34 12.04
CA SER A 118 -15.15 18.49 12.70
C SER A 118 -14.98 17.54 13.90
N LEU A 119 -16.08 17.18 14.57
CA LEU A 119 -16.09 16.18 15.65
C LEU A 119 -15.49 14.85 15.18
N LEU A 120 -15.81 14.39 13.98
CA LEU A 120 -15.28 13.12 13.44
C LEU A 120 -13.79 13.18 13.20
N LEU A 121 -13.27 14.33 12.76
CA LEU A 121 -11.83 14.56 12.61
C LEU A 121 -11.13 14.56 13.97
N TRP A 122 -11.74 15.17 15.01
CA TRP A 122 -11.21 15.12 16.37
C TRP A 122 -11.18 13.69 16.93
N ILE A 123 -12.24 12.89 16.72
CA ILE A 123 -12.29 11.48 17.14
C ILE A 123 -11.26 10.65 16.37
N SER A 124 -10.97 10.97 15.12
CA SER A 124 -9.99 10.25 14.30
C SER A 124 -8.53 10.61 14.62
N LEU A 125 -8.25 11.81 15.13
CA LEU A 125 -6.90 12.30 15.37
C LEU A 125 -6.05 11.39 16.28
N PRO A 126 -6.57 10.79 17.38
CA PRO A 126 -5.83 9.84 18.20
C PRO A 126 -5.35 8.57 17.47
N ILE A 127 -5.97 8.23 16.33
CA ILE A 127 -5.52 7.12 15.48
C ILE A 127 -4.09 7.35 14.98
N PHE A 128 -3.71 8.63 14.75
CA PHE A 128 -2.39 8.99 14.25
C PHE A 128 -1.24 8.48 15.15
N PRO A 129 -1.12 8.88 16.45
CA PRO A 129 -0.02 8.40 17.28
C PRO A 129 -0.06 6.88 17.48
N VAL A 130 -1.24 6.26 17.60
CA VAL A 130 -1.38 4.81 17.72
C VAL A 130 -0.84 4.11 16.47
N SER A 131 -1.22 4.56 15.28
CA SER A 131 -0.77 3.98 14.01
C SER A 131 0.71 4.25 13.75
N LEU A 132 1.24 5.41 14.13
CA LEU A 132 2.65 5.73 14.02
C LEU A 132 3.50 4.77 14.88
N LEU A 133 3.12 4.58 16.15
CA LEU A 133 3.82 3.65 17.03
C LEU A 133 3.70 2.20 16.54
N LEU A 134 2.54 1.80 16.05
CA LEU A 134 2.31 0.47 15.49
C LEU A 134 3.22 0.21 14.28
N SER A 135 3.39 1.21 13.39
CA SER A 135 4.31 1.12 12.25
C SER A 135 5.77 0.93 12.68
N PHE A 136 6.16 1.59 13.76
CA PHE A 136 7.49 1.43 14.34
C PHE A 136 7.67 0.05 14.98
N VAL A 137 6.70 -0.44 15.75
CA VAL A 137 6.74 -1.81 16.31
C VAL A 137 6.86 -2.86 15.20
N PHE A 138 6.14 -2.69 14.09
CA PHE A 138 6.27 -3.58 12.92
C PHE A 138 7.70 -3.59 12.36
N SER A 139 8.40 -2.45 12.35
CA SER A 139 9.78 -2.38 11.87
C SER A 139 10.75 -3.23 12.70
N PHE A 140 10.47 -3.41 14.01
CA PHE A 140 11.27 -4.32 14.85
C PHE A 140 11.07 -5.78 14.48
N PHE A 141 9.84 -6.23 14.28
CA PHE A 141 9.61 -7.62 13.84
C PHE A 141 10.27 -7.91 12.49
N GLN A 142 10.22 -6.97 11.54
CA GLN A 142 10.89 -7.11 10.25
C GLN A 142 12.42 -7.10 10.41
N GLY A 143 12.98 -6.15 11.17
CA GLY A 143 14.40 -6.02 11.38
C GLY A 143 15.01 -7.20 12.15
N LEU A 144 14.28 -7.76 13.10
CA LEU A 144 14.65 -8.96 13.86
C LEU A 144 14.31 -10.26 13.11
N GLN A 145 13.80 -10.18 11.89
CA GLN A 145 13.38 -11.32 11.06
C GLN A 145 12.33 -12.23 11.73
N GLN A 146 11.52 -11.66 12.63
CA GLN A 146 10.43 -12.37 13.31
C GLN A 146 9.16 -12.36 12.44
N PHE A 147 9.25 -12.96 11.24
CA PHE A 147 8.20 -12.89 10.23
C PHE A 147 6.88 -13.53 10.69
N ASP A 148 6.93 -14.54 11.54
CA ASP A 148 5.70 -15.14 12.10
C ASP A 148 4.93 -14.11 12.91
N LYS A 149 5.60 -13.45 13.88
CA LYS A 149 4.97 -12.42 14.72
C LYS A 149 4.50 -11.23 13.89
N PHE A 150 5.32 -10.78 12.95
CA PHE A 150 4.97 -9.74 12.00
C PHE A 150 3.67 -10.05 11.26
N ASN A 151 3.56 -11.27 10.70
CA ASN A 151 2.39 -11.67 9.93
C ASN A 151 1.13 -11.83 10.80
N TYR A 152 1.27 -12.39 12.02
CA TYR A 152 0.14 -12.50 12.95
C TYR A 152 -0.42 -11.14 13.33
N VAL A 153 0.44 -10.18 13.69
CA VAL A 153 -0.01 -8.84 14.09
C VAL A 153 -0.63 -8.09 12.91
N LEU A 154 -0.07 -8.24 11.69
CA LEU A 154 -0.63 -7.63 10.49
C LEU A 154 -2.01 -8.19 10.10
N LEU A 155 -2.28 -9.47 10.38
CA LEU A 155 -3.59 -10.07 10.15
C LEU A 155 -4.60 -9.72 11.27
N LEU A 156 -4.10 -9.56 12.49
CA LEU A 156 -4.93 -9.25 13.66
C LEU A 156 -5.66 -7.91 13.50
N HIS A 157 -4.99 -6.87 12.97
CA HIS A 157 -5.60 -5.55 12.82
C HIS A 157 -6.88 -5.56 11.96
N PRO A 158 -6.86 -6.03 10.68
CA PRO A 158 -8.07 -6.06 9.88
C PRO A 158 -9.13 -7.02 10.42
N LEU A 159 -8.73 -8.09 11.14
CA LEU A 159 -9.67 -8.98 11.82
C LEU A 159 -10.39 -8.25 12.95
N LEU A 160 -9.67 -7.53 13.80
CA LEU A 160 -10.27 -6.75 14.90
C LEU A 160 -11.15 -5.62 14.33
N VAL A 161 -10.75 -4.94 13.27
CA VAL A 161 -11.58 -3.92 12.61
C VAL A 161 -12.89 -4.55 12.13
N LEU A 162 -12.84 -5.71 11.46
CA LEU A 162 -14.05 -6.41 11.05
C LEU A 162 -14.95 -6.77 12.24
N LEU A 163 -14.37 -7.36 13.29
CA LEU A 163 -15.15 -7.77 14.48
C LEU A 163 -15.77 -6.57 15.20
N THR A 164 -15.03 -5.48 15.36
CA THR A 164 -15.55 -4.26 16.01
C THR A 164 -16.61 -3.57 15.15
N VAL A 165 -16.47 -3.54 13.82
CA VAL A 165 -17.51 -3.04 12.91
C VAL A 165 -18.78 -3.90 13.01
N VAL A 166 -18.65 -5.23 13.04
CA VAL A 166 -19.79 -6.14 13.25
C VAL A 166 -20.47 -5.85 14.60
N LEU A 167 -19.71 -5.67 15.68
CA LEU A 167 -20.26 -5.32 16.98
C LEU A 167 -21.02 -3.98 16.96
N VAL A 168 -20.48 -2.96 16.30
CA VAL A 168 -21.14 -1.65 16.14
C VAL A 168 -22.49 -1.82 15.42
N ILE A 169 -22.53 -2.59 14.33
CA ILE A 169 -23.74 -2.85 13.55
C ILE A 169 -24.79 -3.63 14.40
N LEU A 170 -24.36 -4.69 15.08
CA LEU A 170 -25.24 -5.49 15.95
C LEU A 170 -25.79 -4.70 17.15
N SER A 171 -25.04 -3.69 17.61
CA SER A 171 -25.47 -2.77 18.68
C SER A 171 -26.39 -1.65 18.18
N ASN A 172 -26.78 -1.63 16.91
CA ASN A 172 -27.60 -0.61 16.25
C ASN A 172 -27.03 0.82 16.38
N LEU A 173 -25.70 0.94 16.42
CA LEU A 173 -24.98 2.23 16.52
C LEU A 173 -24.69 2.77 15.12
N TYR A 174 -25.68 3.33 14.44
CA TYR A 174 -25.58 3.71 13.01
C TYR A 174 -24.90 5.05 12.74
N GLU A 175 -24.34 5.73 13.74
CA GLU A 175 -23.54 6.93 13.50
C GLU A 175 -22.10 6.58 13.12
N VAL A 176 -21.55 7.26 12.11
CA VAL A 176 -20.18 7.03 11.60
C VAL A 176 -19.09 7.20 12.67
N LYS A 177 -19.35 8.03 13.70
CA LYS A 177 -18.40 8.17 14.83
C LYS A 177 -18.03 6.82 15.46
N TRP A 178 -18.95 5.87 15.54
CA TRP A 178 -18.72 4.56 16.15
C TRP A 178 -17.81 3.67 15.29
N LEU A 179 -17.84 3.84 13.96
CA LEU A 179 -16.89 3.17 13.05
C LEU A 179 -15.46 3.69 13.28
N ILE A 180 -15.30 5.00 13.49
CA ILE A 180 -13.98 5.61 13.76
C ILE A 180 -13.48 5.14 15.14
N VAL A 181 -14.34 5.08 16.15
CA VAL A 181 -14.01 4.52 17.48
C VAL A 181 -13.65 3.05 17.37
N ALA A 182 -14.39 2.25 16.60
CA ALA A 182 -14.10 0.84 16.35
C ALA A 182 -12.71 0.64 15.73
N TYR A 183 -12.34 1.48 14.75
CA TYR A 183 -11.01 1.46 14.16
C TYR A 183 -9.92 1.83 15.17
N LEU A 184 -10.14 2.87 15.99
CA LEU A 184 -9.21 3.29 17.04
C LEU A 184 -9.00 2.19 18.07
N VAL A 185 -10.08 1.60 18.59
CA VAL A 185 -10.02 0.49 19.55
C VAL A 185 -9.27 -0.70 18.97
N SER A 186 -9.56 -1.08 17.72
CA SER A 186 -8.86 -2.17 17.02
C SER A 186 -7.36 -1.87 16.88
N SER A 187 -7.00 -0.63 16.59
CA SER A 187 -5.61 -0.19 16.48
C SER A 187 -4.89 -0.26 17.83
N ILE A 188 -5.55 0.17 18.92
CA ILE A 188 -5.00 0.11 20.28
C ILE A 188 -4.81 -1.34 20.72
N ILE A 189 -5.81 -2.22 20.54
CA ILE A 189 -5.69 -3.64 20.89
C ILE A 189 -4.54 -4.29 20.09
N THR A 190 -4.44 -3.98 18.80
CA THR A 190 -3.35 -4.48 17.95
C THR A 190 -1.99 -3.98 18.45
N LEU A 191 -1.88 -2.71 18.84
CA LEU A 191 -0.65 -2.13 19.36
C LEU A 191 -0.23 -2.79 20.67
N LEU A 192 -1.17 -2.97 21.61
CA LEU A 192 -0.90 -3.62 22.89
C LEU A 192 -0.43 -5.07 22.70
N PHE A 193 -1.09 -5.81 21.81
CA PHE A 193 -0.68 -7.17 21.47
C PHE A 193 0.70 -7.20 20.78
N ALA A 194 0.95 -6.30 19.83
CA ALA A 194 2.24 -6.19 19.16
C ALA A 194 3.36 -5.85 20.16
N PHE A 195 3.11 -4.93 21.08
CA PHE A 195 4.05 -4.57 22.13
C PHE A 195 4.33 -5.73 23.08
N TYR A 196 3.29 -6.45 23.52
CA TYR A 196 3.46 -7.67 24.32
C TYR A 196 4.37 -8.69 23.64
N LYS A 197 4.20 -8.89 22.31
CA LYS A 197 5.07 -9.80 21.53
C LYS A 197 6.48 -9.25 21.29
N LEU A 198 6.69 -7.93 21.31
CA LEU A 198 7.99 -7.29 21.13
C LEU A 198 8.81 -7.29 22.43
N LYS A 199 8.16 -7.14 23.59
CA LYS A 199 8.80 -6.97 24.90
C LYS A 199 9.96 -7.95 25.19
N PRO A 200 9.87 -9.26 24.91
CA PRO A 200 10.96 -10.21 25.15
C PRO A 200 12.24 -9.88 24.38
N PHE A 201 12.16 -9.21 23.24
CA PHE A 201 13.32 -8.85 22.41
C PHE A 201 14.00 -7.57 22.86
N LEU A 202 13.32 -6.75 23.67
CA LEU A 202 13.87 -5.50 24.20
C LEU A 202 14.81 -5.74 25.39
N ASN A 203 14.67 -6.87 26.09
CA ASN A 203 15.42 -7.16 27.32
C ASN A 203 16.80 -7.83 27.08
N ASN A 204 17.10 -8.27 25.86
CA ASN A 204 18.28 -9.10 25.56
C ASN A 204 19.48 -8.32 25.01
N GLY A 205 19.58 -7.02 25.24
CA GLY A 205 20.59 -6.19 24.62
C GLY A 205 21.58 -5.57 25.58
N ASN A 206 22.89 -5.83 25.35
CA ASN A 206 23.96 -5.09 25.98
C ASN A 206 23.95 -3.62 25.47
N PRO A 207 23.93 -2.58 26.32
CA PRO A 207 23.76 -1.18 25.88
C PRO A 207 24.95 -0.59 25.11
N PHE A 208 25.99 -1.38 24.83
CA PHE A 208 27.17 -0.93 24.10
C PHE A 208 26.92 -0.86 22.58
N GLY A 209 27.01 0.31 22.02
CA GLY A 209 27.01 0.58 20.58
C GLY A 209 26.16 1.78 20.17
N PHE A 210 26.66 2.61 19.28
CA PHE A 210 26.05 3.81 18.70
C PHE A 210 25.56 4.87 19.69
N THR A 211 26.38 5.84 19.98
CA THR A 211 26.00 7.05 20.74
C THR A 211 25.06 7.97 19.97
N ASP A 212 25.06 7.91 18.62
CA ASP A 212 24.28 8.81 17.73
C ASP A 212 23.30 8.07 16.79
N TYR A 213 22.66 7.01 17.28
CA TYR A 213 21.71 6.26 16.43
C TYR A 213 20.51 7.11 16.00
N ASP A 214 20.09 8.06 16.83
CA ASP A 214 19.00 8.99 16.53
C ASP A 214 19.27 9.76 15.22
N ARG A 215 20.49 10.31 15.08
CA ARG A 215 20.92 11.04 13.89
C ARG A 215 21.07 10.11 12.67
N THR A 216 21.58 8.93 12.90
CA THR A 216 21.83 7.93 11.85
C THR A 216 20.51 7.44 11.24
N ILE A 217 19.52 7.11 12.07
CA ILE A 217 18.20 6.63 11.61
C ILE A 217 17.45 7.72 10.84
N LEU A 218 17.51 8.99 11.29
CA LEU A 218 16.88 10.10 10.60
C LEU A 218 17.58 10.42 9.27
N SER A 219 18.91 10.43 9.23
CA SER A 219 19.67 10.68 8.00
C SER A 219 19.36 9.66 6.88
N TYR A 220 19.32 8.37 7.25
CA TYR A 220 18.93 7.32 6.30
C TYR A 220 17.44 7.40 5.96
N GLY A 221 16.61 7.60 6.99
CA GLY A 221 15.16 7.64 6.88
C GLY A 221 14.68 8.74 5.94
N CYS A 222 15.20 9.96 6.04
CA CYS A 222 14.82 11.08 5.19
C CYS A 222 14.99 10.80 3.69
N LYS A 223 16.02 10.03 3.30
CA LYS A 223 16.23 9.64 1.90
C LYS A 223 15.12 8.73 1.36
N VAL A 224 14.64 7.79 2.20
CA VAL A 224 13.55 6.88 1.85
C VAL A 224 12.19 7.55 1.97
N HIS A 225 12.09 8.52 2.90
CA HIS A 225 10.85 9.19 3.25
C HIS A 225 10.23 9.96 2.08
N LEU A 226 11.05 10.65 1.30
CA LEU A 226 10.58 11.39 0.14
C LEU A 226 9.90 10.48 -0.89
N SER A 227 10.44 9.29 -1.13
CA SER A 227 9.82 8.29 -2.01
C SER A 227 8.49 7.76 -1.44
N ASN A 228 8.39 7.61 -0.10
CA ASN A 228 7.17 7.19 0.55
C ASN A 228 6.08 8.28 0.45
N ILE A 229 6.43 9.55 0.62
CA ILE A 229 5.51 10.68 0.43
C ILE A 229 4.98 10.72 -1.00
N LEU A 230 5.87 10.62 -2.01
CA LEU A 230 5.44 10.57 -3.41
C LEU A 230 4.48 9.41 -3.70
N SER A 231 4.78 8.24 -3.17
CA SER A 231 3.89 7.09 -3.30
C SER A 231 2.54 7.33 -2.63
N PHE A 232 2.53 7.91 -1.43
CA PHE A 232 1.31 8.24 -0.72
C PHE A 232 0.46 9.26 -1.49
N VAL A 233 1.07 10.33 -1.99
CA VAL A 233 0.37 11.34 -2.81
C VAL A 233 -0.22 10.68 -4.06
N ASN A 234 0.53 9.81 -4.73
CA ASN A 234 0.03 9.11 -5.92
C ASN A 234 -1.19 8.21 -5.65
N TYR A 235 -1.32 7.66 -4.43
CA TYR A 235 -2.43 6.75 -4.07
C TYR A 235 -3.58 7.43 -3.33
N LYS A 236 -3.40 8.67 -2.85
CA LYS A 236 -4.40 9.34 -1.99
C LYS A 236 -4.84 10.71 -2.49
N ALA A 237 -4.10 11.33 -3.41
CA ALA A 237 -4.46 12.64 -3.94
C ALA A 237 -5.81 12.63 -4.65
N ASP A 238 -6.14 11.56 -5.36
CA ASP A 238 -7.42 11.37 -6.02
C ASP A 238 -8.59 11.34 -5.02
N ILE A 239 -8.44 10.62 -3.91
CA ILE A 239 -9.46 10.57 -2.85
C ILE A 239 -9.67 11.95 -2.23
N PHE A 240 -8.58 12.68 -1.96
CA PHE A 240 -8.65 14.03 -1.42
C PHE A 240 -9.35 14.98 -2.40
N LEU A 241 -8.98 14.93 -3.69
CA LEU A 241 -9.57 15.80 -4.73
C LEU A 241 -11.01 15.42 -5.05
N VAL A 242 -11.38 14.12 -5.03
CA VAL A 242 -12.77 13.70 -5.14
C VAL A 242 -13.61 14.26 -3.99
N ASN A 243 -13.08 14.20 -2.75
CA ASN A 243 -13.78 14.84 -1.63
C ASN A 243 -13.95 16.36 -1.82
N PHE A 244 -12.88 17.02 -2.27
CA PHE A 244 -12.87 18.47 -2.44
C PHE A 244 -13.89 18.95 -3.48
N TYR A 245 -14.07 18.22 -4.60
CA TYR A 245 -14.96 18.62 -5.69
C TYR A 245 -16.36 18.03 -5.63
N ILE A 246 -16.53 16.84 -5.03
CA ILE A 246 -17.78 16.07 -5.12
C ILE A 246 -18.35 15.77 -3.73
N GLY A 247 -17.51 15.74 -2.70
CA GLY A 247 -17.90 15.43 -1.33
C GLY A 247 -17.83 13.94 -0.98
N PRO A 248 -18.30 13.59 0.25
CA PRO A 248 -18.16 12.24 0.82
C PRO A 248 -18.84 11.13 0.00
N VAL A 249 -20.02 11.40 -0.54
CA VAL A 249 -20.75 10.43 -1.39
C VAL A 249 -19.89 9.98 -2.57
N GLY A 250 -19.26 10.95 -3.26
CA GLY A 250 -18.35 10.66 -4.36
C GLY A 250 -17.17 9.79 -3.94
N VAL A 251 -16.59 10.08 -2.78
CA VAL A 251 -15.48 9.27 -2.22
C VAL A 251 -15.95 7.86 -1.88
N GLY A 252 -17.11 7.72 -1.23
CA GLY A 252 -17.65 6.41 -0.86
C GLY A 252 -17.85 5.50 -2.06
N ILE A 253 -18.36 6.03 -3.16
CA ILE A 253 -18.56 5.31 -4.42
C ILE A 253 -17.22 5.03 -5.12
N TYR A 254 -16.35 6.04 -5.25
CA TYR A 254 -15.06 5.93 -5.90
C TYR A 254 -14.15 4.88 -5.23
N LEU A 255 -14.15 4.82 -3.90
CA LEU A 255 -13.36 3.85 -3.15
C LEU A 255 -13.77 2.38 -3.40
N VAL A 256 -15.04 2.11 -3.69
CA VAL A 256 -15.46 0.77 -4.11
C VAL A 256 -14.77 0.40 -5.43
N ALA A 257 -14.77 1.31 -6.42
CA ALA A 257 -14.09 1.10 -7.69
C ALA A 257 -12.57 0.89 -7.51
N VAL A 258 -11.92 1.75 -6.72
CA VAL A 258 -10.47 1.67 -6.44
C VAL A 258 -10.13 0.36 -5.74
N GLN A 259 -10.82 0.02 -4.66
CA GLN A 259 -10.48 -1.17 -3.88
C GLN A 259 -10.71 -2.47 -4.65
N LEU A 260 -11.74 -2.55 -5.49
CA LEU A 260 -11.96 -3.71 -6.35
C LEU A 260 -10.87 -3.83 -7.43
N SER A 261 -10.52 -2.74 -8.10
CA SER A 261 -9.52 -2.74 -9.17
C SER A 261 -8.10 -3.03 -8.64
N GLU A 262 -7.73 -2.48 -7.47
CA GLU A 262 -6.41 -2.70 -6.85
C GLU A 262 -6.17 -4.16 -6.41
N ARG A 263 -7.22 -4.99 -6.24
CA ARG A 263 -7.03 -6.42 -5.94
C ARG A 263 -6.28 -7.16 -7.05
N LEU A 264 -6.33 -6.69 -8.28
CA LEU A 264 -5.52 -7.23 -9.38
C LEU A 264 -4.01 -7.07 -9.15
N TRP A 265 -3.59 -6.14 -8.30
CA TRP A 265 -2.18 -5.94 -7.97
C TRP A 265 -1.58 -7.02 -7.05
N LEU A 266 -2.40 -7.86 -6.43
CA LEU A 266 -1.91 -8.96 -5.58
C LEU A 266 -0.90 -9.84 -6.33
N LEU A 267 -1.16 -10.11 -7.62
CA LEU A 267 -0.24 -10.89 -8.45
C LEU A 267 1.12 -10.19 -8.61
N SER A 268 1.13 -8.91 -8.98
CA SER A 268 2.38 -8.17 -9.20
C SER A 268 3.16 -7.94 -7.91
N HIS A 269 2.48 -7.81 -6.76
CA HIS A 269 3.12 -7.77 -5.45
C HIS A 269 3.79 -9.10 -5.10
N ALA A 270 3.08 -10.22 -5.30
CA ALA A 270 3.63 -11.55 -5.04
C ALA A 270 4.87 -11.83 -5.91
N VAL A 271 4.78 -11.51 -7.20
CA VAL A 271 5.90 -11.63 -8.12
C VAL A 271 7.07 -10.73 -7.70
N GLY A 272 6.81 -9.50 -7.31
CA GLY A 272 7.83 -8.53 -6.88
C GLY A 272 8.66 -9.01 -5.69
N THR A 273 8.04 -9.70 -4.72
CA THR A 273 8.74 -10.23 -3.53
C THR A 273 9.79 -11.30 -3.86
N VAL A 274 9.60 -12.04 -4.96
CA VAL A 274 10.52 -13.09 -5.42
C VAL A 274 11.50 -12.56 -6.46
N LEU A 275 11.04 -11.69 -7.33
CA LEU A 275 11.81 -11.21 -8.49
C LEU A 275 13.01 -10.37 -8.08
N LEU A 276 12.84 -9.43 -7.17
CA LEU A 276 13.89 -8.51 -6.74
C LEU A 276 15.13 -9.25 -6.19
N PRO A 277 14.99 -10.18 -5.21
CA PRO A 277 16.14 -10.97 -4.74
C PRO A 277 16.77 -11.83 -5.84
N ARG A 278 15.93 -12.41 -6.71
CA ARG A 278 16.41 -13.28 -7.79
C ARG A 278 17.27 -12.53 -8.80
N ILE A 279 16.83 -11.37 -9.25
CA ILE A 279 17.60 -10.52 -10.18
C ILE A 279 18.90 -10.04 -9.52
N SER A 280 18.86 -9.69 -8.22
CA SER A 280 20.04 -9.28 -7.48
C SER A 280 21.08 -10.39 -7.36
N GLN A 281 20.66 -11.66 -7.19
CA GLN A 281 21.57 -12.82 -7.17
C GLN A 281 22.26 -13.10 -8.53
N LEU A 282 21.63 -12.68 -9.63
CA LEU A 282 22.16 -12.84 -11.00
C LEU A 282 23.09 -11.69 -11.40
N TYR A 283 23.69 -10.98 -10.43
CA TYR A 283 24.55 -9.83 -10.69
C TYR A 283 25.65 -10.10 -11.74
N ASN A 284 26.23 -11.31 -11.73
CA ASN A 284 27.30 -11.72 -12.64
C ASN A 284 26.80 -12.39 -13.95
N ASP A 285 25.48 -12.52 -14.16
CA ASP A 285 24.88 -13.20 -15.33
C ASP A 285 23.86 -12.27 -15.99
N GLU A 286 24.38 -11.30 -16.74
CA GLU A 286 23.55 -10.25 -17.36
C GLU A 286 22.58 -10.82 -18.40
N ASP A 287 22.92 -11.89 -19.10
CA ASP A 287 22.05 -12.52 -20.11
C ASP A 287 20.81 -13.13 -19.47
N LYS A 288 20.97 -13.84 -18.33
CA LYS A 288 19.82 -14.35 -17.58
C LYS A 288 18.99 -13.22 -16.99
N ARG A 289 19.61 -12.14 -16.49
CA ARG A 289 18.87 -10.96 -16.01
C ARG A 289 18.02 -10.34 -17.12
N LYS A 290 18.60 -10.15 -18.31
CA LYS A 290 17.89 -9.61 -19.49
C LYS A 290 16.74 -10.51 -19.97
N ALA A 291 16.82 -11.81 -19.74
CA ALA A 291 15.78 -12.77 -20.14
C ALA A 291 14.61 -12.83 -19.15
N ILE A 292 14.89 -12.78 -17.83
CA ILE A 292 13.88 -12.97 -16.78
C ILE A 292 12.87 -11.84 -16.71
N THR A 293 13.32 -10.58 -16.72
CA THR A 293 12.43 -9.43 -16.54
C THR A 293 11.38 -9.31 -17.64
N PRO A 294 11.71 -9.41 -18.94
CA PRO A 294 10.71 -9.40 -19.99
C PRO A 294 9.72 -10.56 -19.90
N LEU A 295 10.23 -11.78 -19.61
CA LEU A 295 9.38 -12.96 -19.43
C LEU A 295 8.33 -12.74 -18.35
N VAL A 296 8.77 -12.32 -17.16
CA VAL A 296 7.88 -12.09 -16.02
C VAL A 296 6.91 -10.94 -16.29
N THR A 297 7.37 -9.86 -16.92
CA THR A 297 6.53 -8.70 -17.29
C THR A 297 5.40 -9.11 -18.22
N ARG A 298 5.67 -9.90 -19.27
CA ARG A 298 4.68 -10.40 -20.22
C ARG A 298 3.61 -11.26 -19.53
N TRP A 299 4.05 -12.20 -18.66
CA TRP A 299 3.11 -13.05 -17.93
C TRP A 299 2.25 -12.26 -16.95
N VAL A 300 2.82 -11.35 -16.18
CA VAL A 300 2.06 -10.48 -15.27
C VAL A 300 1.07 -9.62 -16.05
N LEU A 301 1.49 -9.02 -17.17
CA LEU A 301 0.64 -8.21 -18.03
C LEU A 301 -0.53 -9.03 -18.59
N MET A 302 -0.26 -10.22 -19.14
CA MET A 302 -1.28 -11.10 -19.71
C MET A 302 -2.28 -11.56 -18.65
N ILE A 303 -1.79 -12.08 -17.52
CA ILE A 303 -2.69 -12.60 -16.46
C ILE A 303 -3.53 -11.46 -15.89
N THR A 304 -2.92 -10.29 -15.62
CA THR A 304 -3.66 -9.13 -15.09
C THR A 304 -4.65 -8.61 -16.12
N PHE A 305 -4.31 -8.60 -17.41
CA PHE A 305 -5.21 -8.20 -18.50
C PHE A 305 -6.42 -9.15 -18.60
N LEU A 306 -6.18 -10.46 -18.63
CA LEU A 306 -7.28 -11.46 -18.67
C LEU A 306 -8.17 -11.36 -17.43
N SER A 307 -7.57 -11.17 -16.25
CA SER A 307 -8.33 -10.96 -15.01
C SER A 307 -9.14 -9.65 -15.05
N ALA A 308 -8.57 -8.58 -15.63
CA ALA A 308 -9.30 -7.30 -15.80
C ALA A 308 -10.48 -7.44 -16.77
N VAL A 309 -10.30 -8.14 -17.91
CA VAL A 309 -11.39 -8.44 -18.85
C VAL A 309 -12.46 -9.28 -18.17
N PHE A 310 -12.08 -10.34 -17.45
CA PHE A 310 -13.04 -11.16 -16.71
C PHE A 310 -13.83 -10.33 -15.68
N LEU A 311 -13.14 -9.53 -14.86
CA LEU A 311 -13.78 -8.68 -13.88
C LEU A 311 -14.65 -7.60 -14.51
N SER A 312 -14.29 -7.05 -15.67
CA SER A 312 -15.13 -6.04 -16.36
C SER A 312 -16.50 -6.58 -16.75
N ILE A 313 -16.58 -7.89 -17.11
CA ILE A 313 -17.82 -8.55 -17.47
C ILE A 313 -18.73 -8.75 -16.25
N ILE A 314 -18.14 -9.14 -15.11
CA ILE A 314 -18.91 -9.47 -13.90
C ILE A 314 -19.00 -8.31 -12.90
N ALA A 315 -18.37 -7.16 -13.19
CA ALA A 315 -18.30 -6.03 -12.26
C ALA A 315 -19.67 -5.45 -11.92
N TYR A 316 -20.54 -5.28 -12.93
CA TYR A 316 -21.88 -4.73 -12.72
C TYR A 316 -22.68 -5.58 -11.71
N PRO A 317 -22.90 -6.88 -11.92
CA PRO A 317 -23.60 -7.72 -10.94
C PRO A 317 -22.86 -7.82 -9.60
N ILE A 318 -21.53 -7.81 -9.57
CA ILE A 318 -20.80 -7.80 -8.30
C ILE A 318 -21.10 -6.52 -7.52
N ILE A 319 -21.06 -5.35 -8.18
CA ILE A 319 -21.28 -4.08 -7.48
C ILE A 319 -22.74 -4.00 -7.01
N SER A 320 -23.71 -4.31 -7.84
CA SER A 320 -25.14 -4.21 -7.47
C SER A 320 -25.54 -5.22 -6.39
N ILE A 321 -25.10 -6.48 -6.51
CA ILE A 321 -25.46 -7.53 -5.56
C ILE A 321 -24.67 -7.40 -4.25
N VAL A 322 -23.37 -7.14 -4.31
CA VAL A 322 -22.49 -7.15 -3.14
C VAL A 322 -22.54 -5.84 -2.36
N PHE A 323 -22.53 -4.69 -3.05
CA PHE A 323 -22.54 -3.36 -2.42
C PHE A 323 -23.94 -2.72 -2.40
N GLY A 324 -24.79 -3.07 -3.34
CA GLY A 324 -26.14 -2.55 -3.50
C GLY A 324 -26.26 -1.57 -4.68
N GLU A 325 -27.48 -1.36 -5.15
CA GLU A 325 -27.79 -0.55 -6.35
C GLU A 325 -27.26 0.90 -6.26
N VAL A 326 -27.20 1.46 -5.06
CA VAL A 326 -26.70 2.83 -4.84
C VAL A 326 -25.22 2.97 -5.23
N PHE A 327 -24.47 1.88 -5.24
CA PHE A 327 -23.05 1.87 -5.62
C PHE A 327 -22.81 1.55 -7.11
N VAL A 328 -23.85 1.33 -7.91
CA VAL A 328 -23.71 0.99 -9.35
C VAL A 328 -22.96 2.08 -10.12
N SER A 329 -23.03 3.34 -9.68
CA SER A 329 -22.24 4.43 -10.25
C SER A 329 -20.70 4.25 -10.10
N ALA A 330 -20.22 3.31 -9.28
CA ALA A 330 -18.83 2.89 -9.23
C ALA A 330 -18.38 2.05 -10.44
N TYR A 331 -19.33 1.53 -11.25
CA TYR A 331 -19.02 0.67 -12.38
C TYR A 331 -18.14 1.33 -13.45
N TYR A 332 -18.50 2.53 -13.90
CA TYR A 332 -17.69 3.23 -14.90
C TYR A 332 -16.30 3.64 -14.38
N PRO A 333 -16.15 4.25 -13.19
CA PRO A 333 -14.84 4.48 -12.60
C PRO A 333 -14.00 3.20 -12.48
N PHE A 334 -14.62 2.07 -12.09
CA PHE A 334 -13.94 0.78 -12.07
C PHE A 334 -13.40 0.38 -13.44
N LEU A 335 -14.23 0.44 -14.50
CA LEU A 335 -13.80 0.13 -15.86
C LEU A 335 -12.66 1.03 -16.34
N PHE A 336 -12.74 2.35 -16.04
CA PHE A 336 -11.70 3.29 -16.43
C PHE A 336 -10.39 3.09 -15.67
N LEU A 337 -10.41 2.50 -14.47
CA LEU A 337 -9.20 2.16 -13.72
C LEU A 337 -8.47 0.92 -14.25
N LEU A 338 -9.20 -0.04 -14.85
CA LEU A 338 -8.63 -1.34 -15.24
C LEU A 338 -7.40 -1.23 -16.16
N PRO A 339 -7.39 -0.41 -17.25
CA PRO A 339 -6.21 -0.29 -18.10
C PRO A 339 -4.98 0.24 -17.35
N GLY A 340 -5.19 1.21 -16.44
CA GLY A 340 -4.13 1.74 -15.57
C GLY A 340 -3.60 0.69 -14.61
N ILE A 341 -4.47 -0.12 -14.01
CA ILE A 341 -4.11 -1.21 -13.09
C ILE A 341 -3.29 -2.29 -13.82
N VAL A 342 -3.66 -2.65 -15.04
CA VAL A 342 -2.91 -3.60 -15.88
C VAL A 342 -1.51 -3.06 -16.18
N ALA A 343 -1.41 -1.82 -16.65
CA ALA A 343 -0.14 -1.14 -16.92
C ALA A 343 0.70 -1.02 -15.64
N GLY A 344 0.10 -0.63 -14.52
CA GLY A 344 0.73 -0.53 -13.22
C GLY A 344 1.30 -1.85 -12.71
N SER A 345 0.63 -2.98 -12.98
CA SER A 345 1.10 -4.32 -12.61
C SER A 345 2.43 -4.65 -13.30
N ALA A 346 2.51 -4.43 -14.60
CA ALA A 346 3.73 -4.64 -15.39
C ALA A 346 4.83 -3.64 -15.02
N SER A 347 4.46 -2.37 -14.79
CA SER A 347 5.36 -1.31 -14.35
C SER A 347 6.10 -1.67 -13.06
N ARG A 348 5.45 -2.34 -12.09
CA ARG A 348 6.08 -2.79 -10.83
C ARG A 348 7.14 -3.86 -11.05
N VAL A 349 6.94 -4.77 -11.98
CA VAL A 349 7.94 -5.79 -12.33
C VAL A 349 9.23 -5.12 -12.84
N ILE A 350 9.09 -4.16 -13.75
CA ILE A 350 10.21 -3.42 -14.30
C ILE A 350 10.90 -2.54 -13.24
N ALA A 351 10.13 -1.92 -12.35
CA ALA A 351 10.68 -1.13 -11.25
C ALA A 351 11.58 -1.95 -10.31
N ASN A 352 11.21 -3.22 -10.05
CA ASN A 352 12.04 -4.12 -9.26
C ASN A 352 13.38 -4.44 -9.96
N ASP A 353 13.37 -4.61 -11.30
CA ASP A 353 14.60 -4.83 -12.06
C ASP A 353 15.50 -3.59 -12.04
N ILE A 354 14.95 -2.39 -12.27
CA ILE A 354 15.70 -1.13 -12.20
C ILE A 354 16.35 -0.96 -10.82
N ALA A 355 15.60 -1.24 -9.75
CA ALA A 355 16.11 -1.18 -8.37
C ALA A 355 17.19 -2.24 -8.10
N ALA A 356 17.00 -3.49 -8.59
CA ALA A 356 17.97 -4.57 -8.46
C ALA A 356 19.28 -4.32 -9.24
N ARG A 357 19.23 -3.44 -10.26
CA ARG A 357 20.43 -2.95 -11.00
C ARG A 357 21.16 -1.81 -10.27
N GLY A 358 20.72 -1.43 -9.08
CA GLY A 358 21.33 -0.36 -8.28
C GLY A 358 21.00 1.06 -8.77
N ARG A 359 19.91 1.22 -9.54
CA ARG A 359 19.48 2.53 -10.08
C ARG A 359 18.07 2.95 -9.58
N PRO A 360 17.78 2.87 -8.26
CA PRO A 360 16.48 3.22 -7.71
C PRO A 360 16.10 4.69 -7.94
N GLU A 361 17.08 5.57 -8.16
CA GLU A 361 16.86 6.99 -8.48
C GLU A 361 16.03 7.19 -9.75
N LEU A 362 16.12 6.28 -10.74
CA LEU A 362 15.33 6.36 -11.96
C LEU A 362 13.85 6.08 -11.69
N ASN A 363 13.56 5.18 -10.74
CA ASN A 363 12.18 4.97 -10.27
C ASN A 363 11.65 6.21 -9.54
N PHE A 364 12.49 6.89 -8.77
CA PHE A 364 12.12 8.12 -8.08
C PHE A 364 11.74 9.23 -9.06
N TYR A 365 12.58 9.52 -10.08
CA TYR A 365 12.29 10.55 -11.08
C TYR A 365 11.01 10.25 -11.88
N SER A 366 10.80 9.00 -12.29
CA SER A 366 9.55 8.62 -12.95
C SER A 366 8.34 8.80 -12.03
N SER A 367 8.47 8.49 -10.74
CA SER A 367 7.38 8.70 -9.77
C SER A 367 7.05 10.18 -9.54
N CYS A 368 8.04 11.08 -9.52
CA CYS A 368 7.80 12.53 -9.44
C CYS A 368 6.93 13.02 -10.61
N LEU A 369 7.30 12.65 -11.85
CA LEU A 369 6.54 13.04 -13.03
C LEU A 369 5.12 12.47 -13.03
N VAL A 370 4.97 11.21 -12.62
CA VAL A 370 3.68 10.52 -12.57
C VAL A 370 2.77 11.15 -11.52
N VAL A 371 3.28 11.50 -10.34
CA VAL A 371 2.51 12.23 -9.30
C VAL A 371 2.04 13.57 -9.84
N PHE A 372 2.91 14.31 -10.52
CA PHE A 372 2.52 15.60 -11.12
C PHE A 372 1.39 15.43 -12.15
N ILE A 373 1.52 14.46 -13.06
CA ILE A 373 0.49 14.16 -14.08
C ILE A 373 -0.81 13.70 -13.43
N ASN A 374 -0.73 12.85 -12.40
CA ASN A 374 -1.91 12.36 -11.68
C ASN A 374 -2.67 13.51 -11.00
N VAL A 375 -1.96 14.35 -10.22
CA VAL A 375 -2.58 15.47 -9.52
C VAL A 375 -3.17 16.49 -10.51
N LEU A 376 -2.42 16.86 -11.54
CA LEU A 376 -2.89 17.77 -12.59
C LEU A 376 -4.10 17.19 -13.33
N GLY A 377 -4.02 15.90 -13.71
CA GLY A 377 -5.13 15.20 -14.36
C GLY A 377 -6.39 15.17 -13.50
N ASN A 378 -6.27 14.86 -12.20
CA ASN A 378 -7.39 14.91 -11.27
C ASN A 378 -7.99 16.31 -11.17
N PHE A 379 -7.15 17.35 -11.06
CA PHE A 379 -7.59 18.73 -10.98
C PHE A 379 -8.39 19.19 -12.23
N LEU A 380 -8.01 18.70 -13.41
CA LEU A 380 -8.64 19.05 -14.68
C LEU A 380 -9.88 18.17 -15.01
N LEU A 381 -9.85 16.88 -14.65
CA LEU A 381 -10.86 15.94 -15.09
C LEU A 381 -11.97 15.71 -14.07
N ILE A 382 -11.72 15.81 -12.77
CA ILE A 382 -12.79 15.64 -11.75
C ILE A 382 -13.91 16.68 -11.92
N PRO A 383 -13.65 17.99 -12.11
CA PRO A 383 -14.72 18.96 -12.30
C PRO A 383 -15.60 18.69 -13.53
N LYS A 384 -15.08 18.00 -14.56
CA LYS A 384 -15.79 17.74 -15.82
C LYS A 384 -16.50 16.38 -15.82
N TYR A 385 -15.88 15.36 -15.23
CA TYR A 385 -16.31 13.96 -15.34
C TYR A 385 -16.57 13.28 -14.01
N GLY A 386 -16.54 14.06 -12.91
CA GLY A 386 -16.79 13.52 -11.58
C GLY A 386 -15.77 12.43 -11.19
N ILE A 387 -16.22 11.41 -10.48
CA ILE A 387 -15.40 10.28 -10.04
C ILE A 387 -14.79 9.48 -11.20
N SER A 388 -15.42 9.49 -12.38
CA SER A 388 -14.85 8.90 -13.60
C SER A 388 -13.63 9.69 -14.08
N GLY A 389 -13.62 11.02 -13.89
CA GLY A 389 -12.46 11.88 -14.16
C GLY A 389 -11.25 11.49 -13.33
N ALA A 390 -11.44 11.17 -12.04
CA ALA A 390 -10.38 10.67 -11.16
C ALA A 390 -9.81 9.34 -11.67
N ALA A 391 -10.68 8.41 -12.07
CA ALA A 391 -10.28 7.12 -12.61
C ALA A 391 -9.48 7.25 -13.91
N ILE A 392 -9.88 8.14 -14.81
CA ILE A 392 -9.18 8.43 -16.06
C ILE A 392 -7.81 9.06 -15.79
N ALA A 393 -7.72 10.06 -14.89
CA ALA A 393 -6.47 10.70 -14.51
C ALA A 393 -5.46 9.68 -13.96
N THR A 394 -5.91 8.82 -13.05
CA THR A 394 -5.11 7.74 -12.46
C THR A 394 -4.64 6.74 -13.51
N THR A 395 -5.51 6.36 -14.43
CA THR A 395 -5.16 5.46 -15.54
C THR A 395 -4.11 6.05 -16.47
N ILE A 396 -4.26 7.32 -16.86
CA ILE A 396 -3.27 8.03 -17.68
C ILE A 396 -1.91 8.05 -16.96
N ALA A 397 -1.89 8.40 -15.68
CA ALA A 397 -0.68 8.44 -14.87
C ALA A 397 0.01 7.06 -14.79
N TYR A 398 -0.73 5.98 -14.60
CA TYR A 398 -0.18 4.62 -14.53
C TYR A 398 0.33 4.11 -15.89
N ILE A 399 -0.36 4.44 -16.99
CA ILE A 399 0.12 4.11 -18.34
C ILE A 399 1.41 4.86 -18.64
N ILE A 400 1.48 6.16 -18.34
CA ILE A 400 2.70 6.95 -18.53
C ILE A 400 3.84 6.38 -17.65
N ASN A 401 3.58 6.00 -16.41
CA ASN A 401 4.56 5.35 -15.55
C ASN A 401 5.11 4.06 -16.17
N PHE A 402 4.23 3.24 -16.74
CA PHE A 402 4.64 2.01 -17.42
C PHE A 402 5.52 2.30 -18.62
N LEU A 403 5.14 3.25 -19.47
CA LEU A 403 5.93 3.65 -20.64
C LEU A 403 7.30 4.19 -20.23
N LEU A 404 7.38 5.08 -19.25
CA LEU A 404 8.64 5.62 -18.74
C LEU A 404 9.57 4.52 -18.26
N ARG A 405 9.05 3.55 -17.49
CA ARG A 405 9.84 2.42 -17.00
C ARG A 405 10.26 1.46 -18.10
N LEU A 406 9.43 1.24 -19.12
CA LEU A 406 9.79 0.48 -20.31
C LEU A 406 10.96 1.11 -21.05
N PHE A 407 10.92 2.43 -21.30
CA PHE A 407 12.02 3.15 -21.94
C PHE A 407 13.29 3.15 -21.07
N THR A 408 13.14 3.34 -19.76
CA THR A 408 14.26 3.25 -18.80
C THR A 408 14.91 1.86 -18.83
N HIS A 409 14.11 0.81 -18.83
CA HIS A 409 14.60 -0.57 -18.91
C HIS A 409 15.30 -0.84 -20.23
N HIS A 410 14.73 -0.38 -21.35
CA HIS A 410 15.39 -0.46 -22.66
C HIS A 410 16.73 0.28 -22.68
N TYR A 411 16.78 1.49 -22.12
CA TYR A 411 18.01 2.27 -22.04
C TYR A 411 19.13 1.54 -21.26
N LEU A 412 18.78 0.94 -20.11
CA LEU A 412 19.71 0.23 -19.24
C LEU A 412 20.17 -1.13 -19.81
N THR A 413 19.27 -1.87 -20.46
CA THR A 413 19.51 -3.27 -20.82
C THR A 413 19.70 -3.50 -22.30
N LYS A 414 19.32 -2.54 -23.13
CA LYS A 414 19.23 -2.64 -24.60
C LYS A 414 18.23 -3.69 -25.09
N VAL A 415 17.39 -4.24 -24.20
CA VAL A 415 16.31 -5.15 -24.56
C VAL A 415 15.22 -4.36 -25.28
N PRO A 416 14.74 -4.77 -26.45
CA PRO A 416 13.67 -4.09 -27.16
C PRO A 416 12.41 -3.95 -26.33
N VAL A 417 11.73 -2.79 -26.38
CA VAL A 417 10.51 -2.50 -25.61
C VAL A 417 9.44 -3.56 -25.85
N LEU A 418 9.24 -3.97 -27.09
CA LEU A 418 8.25 -4.97 -27.48
C LEU A 418 8.46 -6.34 -26.81
N ASN A 419 9.71 -6.68 -26.49
CA ASN A 419 10.03 -7.92 -25.80
C ASN A 419 9.48 -7.97 -24.36
N ASN A 420 9.16 -6.81 -23.77
CA ASN A 420 8.51 -6.74 -22.44
C ASN A 420 6.98 -6.84 -22.53
N ILE A 421 6.39 -6.71 -23.73
CA ILE A 421 4.93 -6.61 -23.91
C ILE A 421 4.39 -7.83 -24.65
N LEU A 422 5.04 -8.21 -25.76
CA LEU A 422 4.53 -9.25 -26.65
C LEU A 422 4.99 -10.65 -26.24
N ILE A 423 4.04 -11.55 -26.06
CA ILE A 423 4.30 -12.97 -25.81
C ILE A 423 4.92 -13.58 -27.06
N ASN A 424 5.98 -14.35 -26.87
CA ASN A 424 6.65 -15.04 -27.96
C ASN A 424 6.41 -16.57 -27.91
N LYS A 425 6.74 -17.27 -29.01
CA LYS A 425 6.55 -18.72 -29.11
C LYS A 425 7.31 -19.52 -28.04
N ASN A 426 8.43 -18.98 -27.55
CA ASN A 426 9.23 -19.64 -26.51
C ASN A 426 8.53 -19.58 -25.13
N ASP A 427 7.78 -18.50 -24.84
CA ASP A 427 7.01 -18.38 -23.61
C ASP A 427 5.94 -19.48 -23.53
N ILE A 428 5.27 -19.75 -24.66
CA ILE A 428 4.25 -20.81 -24.76
C ILE A 428 4.87 -22.20 -24.63
N LYS A 429 6.06 -22.42 -25.21
CA LYS A 429 6.80 -23.69 -25.05
C LYS A 429 7.20 -23.93 -23.60
N LEU A 430 7.68 -22.88 -22.89
CA LEU A 430 8.02 -22.95 -21.47
C LEU A 430 6.79 -23.30 -20.62
N LEU A 431 5.64 -22.71 -20.90
CA LEU A 431 4.41 -23.06 -20.20
C LEU A 431 4.02 -24.52 -20.42
N LYS A 432 4.04 -24.98 -21.68
CA LYS A 432 3.74 -26.39 -22.02
C LYS A 432 4.67 -27.36 -21.31
N SER A 433 5.98 -27.10 -21.33
CA SER A 433 6.96 -27.95 -20.65
C SER A 433 6.76 -27.99 -19.13
N TRP A 434 6.36 -26.86 -18.53
CA TRP A 434 6.10 -26.78 -17.09
C TRP A 434 4.82 -27.51 -16.68
N VAL A 435 3.78 -27.45 -17.49
CA VAL A 435 2.50 -28.19 -17.27
C VAL A 435 2.72 -29.69 -17.45
N LEU A 436 3.43 -30.10 -18.52
CA LEU A 436 3.70 -31.51 -18.81
C LEU A 436 4.64 -32.16 -17.81
N ASN A 437 5.55 -31.43 -17.17
CA ASN A 437 6.44 -31.97 -16.13
C ASN A 437 5.79 -32.04 -14.73
N LYS A 438 4.56 -31.56 -14.56
CA LYS A 438 3.80 -31.62 -13.30
C LYS A 438 2.61 -32.60 -13.36
N LEU A 439 2.23 -33.06 -14.53
CA LEU A 439 1.31 -34.18 -14.76
C LEU A 439 2.11 -35.49 -14.85
#